data_7ae4f5cde4986107e7a0d12b784a1b32
#
_entry.id   7ae4f5cde4986107e7a0d12b784a1b32
#
_cell.length_a   1.000
_cell.length_b   1.000
_cell.length_c   1.000
_cell.angle_alpha   90.00
_cell.angle_beta   90.00
_cell.angle_gamma   90.00
#
_symmetry.space_group_name_H-M   'P 1'
#
loop_
_entity.id
_entity.type
_entity.pdbx_description
1 polymer ?
#
loop_
_entity_poly.entity_id
_entity_poly.type
_entity_poly.pdbx_seq_one_letter_code
_entity_poly.pdbx_strand_id
1 'polypeptide(L)'
;FANGDMVGHTGNYDMTKKAIETIDEMIGKLYKKCVEDEYLFIITADHGNAEEMIDEKGNVVTSHTTNLVPFIVTDKNLNIDNVNKLSDIAPFVLNYMNLNLPDEMK
;
A
#
# COMPACT_ATOMS: atom_id res chain seq x y z
N PHE A 1 1.91 8.04 1.65
CA PHE A 1 3.19 8.35 2.32
C PHE A 1 4.35 8.08 1.38
N ALA A 2 5.15 9.08 1.06
CA ALA A 2 6.29 8.96 0.16
C ALA A 2 7.62 8.59 0.88
N ASN A 3 7.62 8.54 2.21
CA ASN A 3 8.83 8.35 3.00
C ASN A 3 9.58 7.05 2.68
N GLY A 4 8.85 5.94 2.50
CA GLY A 4 9.43 4.64 2.18
C GLY A 4 10.13 4.63 0.82
N ASP A 5 9.48 5.20 -0.19
CA ASP A 5 10.03 5.32 -1.54
C ASP A 5 11.24 6.25 -1.57
N MET A 6 11.08 7.47 -1.09
CA MET A 6 12.15 8.47 -1.11
C MET A 6 13.43 8.00 -0.39
N VAL A 7 13.28 7.41 0.79
CA VAL A 7 14.43 6.92 1.55
C VAL A 7 14.93 5.59 1.02
N GLY A 8 14.05 4.75 0.48
CA GLY A 8 14.40 3.49 -0.18
C GLY A 8 15.36 3.67 -1.35
N HIS A 9 15.17 4.73 -2.14
CA HIS A 9 16.07 5.07 -3.26
C HIS A 9 17.50 5.41 -2.82
N THR A 10 17.74 5.72 -1.56
CA THR A 10 19.09 5.99 -1.04
C THR A 10 19.91 4.71 -0.86
N GLY A 11 19.26 3.55 -0.79
CA GLY A 11 19.91 2.29 -0.46
C GLY A 11 20.38 2.19 1.00
N ASN A 12 20.03 3.15 1.84
CA ASN A 12 20.40 3.16 3.26
C ASN A 12 19.36 2.37 4.07
N TYR A 13 19.73 1.16 4.46
CA TYR A 13 18.83 0.25 5.17
C TYR A 13 18.31 0.83 6.50
N ASP A 14 19.19 1.37 7.34
CA ASP A 14 18.80 1.88 8.66
C ASP A 14 17.85 3.07 8.56
N MET A 15 18.09 3.97 7.62
CA MET A 15 17.21 5.12 7.36
C MET A 15 15.87 4.68 6.78
N THR A 16 15.87 3.70 5.89
CA THR A 16 14.64 3.14 5.32
C THR A 16 13.81 2.44 6.39
N LYS A 17 14.44 1.65 7.27
CA LYS A 17 13.77 1.05 8.42
C LYS A 17 13.09 2.10 9.29
N LYS A 18 13.79 3.19 9.61
CA LYS A 18 13.24 4.30 10.40
C LYS A 18 12.06 4.98 9.69
N ALA A 19 12.14 5.15 8.37
CA ALA A 19 11.04 5.69 7.57
C ALA A 19 9.80 4.79 7.64
N ILE A 20 9.97 3.47 7.54
CA ILE A 20 8.87 2.50 7.66
C ILE A 20 8.26 2.50 9.07
N GLU A 21 9.07 2.56 10.11
CA GLU A 21 8.58 2.68 11.49
C GLU A 21 7.72 3.94 11.68
N THR A 22 8.12 5.06 11.07
CA THR A 22 7.33 6.30 11.09
C THR A 22 6.00 6.15 10.34
N ILE A 23 6.01 5.50 9.18
CA ILE A 23 4.79 5.20 8.42
C ILE A 23 3.85 4.32 9.24
N ASP A 24 4.37 3.28 9.89
CA ASP A 24 3.58 2.38 10.74
C ASP A 24 2.87 3.14 11.86
N GLU A 25 3.59 4.05 12.54
CA GLU A 25 2.98 4.90 13.57
C GLU A 25 1.85 5.78 13.02
N MET A 26 2.05 6.39 11.86
CA MET A 26 1.04 7.24 11.21
C MET A 26 -0.18 6.43 10.73
N ILE A 27 0.04 5.26 10.18
CA ILE A 27 -1.03 4.33 9.80
C ILE A 27 -1.85 3.94 11.03
N GLY A 28 -1.21 3.67 12.16
CA GLY A 28 -1.91 3.37 13.41
C GLY A 28 -2.83 4.50 13.87
N LYS A 29 -2.39 5.75 13.76
CA LYS A 29 -3.20 6.92 14.08
C LYS A 29 -4.39 7.07 13.14
N LEU A 30 -4.18 6.92 11.83
CA LEU A 30 -5.25 6.97 10.83
C LEU A 30 -6.26 5.84 11.02
N TYR A 31 -5.78 4.62 11.27
CA TYR A 31 -6.65 3.48 11.55
C TYR A 31 -7.61 3.74 12.71
N LYS A 32 -7.10 4.23 13.84
CA LYS A 32 -7.92 4.57 14.99
C LYS A 32 -9.00 5.59 14.64
N LYS A 33 -8.62 6.62 13.89
CA LYS A 33 -9.57 7.67 13.48
C LYS A 33 -10.63 7.13 12.52
N CYS A 34 -10.26 6.30 11.57
CA CYS A 34 -11.19 5.67 10.66
C CYS A 34 -12.19 4.74 11.38
N VAL A 35 -11.72 3.97 12.37
CA VAL A 35 -12.62 3.14 13.20
C VAL A 35 -13.60 3.99 13.98
N GLU A 36 -13.15 5.08 14.62
CA GLU A 36 -14.03 6.00 15.37
C GLU A 36 -15.11 6.63 14.51
N ASP A 37 -14.77 7.02 13.28
CA ASP A 37 -15.66 7.72 12.35
C ASP A 37 -16.38 6.78 11.39
N GLU A 38 -16.23 5.46 11.55
CA GLU A 38 -16.88 4.43 10.72
C GLU A 38 -16.49 4.49 9.23
N TYR A 39 -15.24 4.87 8.94
CA TYR A 39 -14.68 4.82 7.59
C TYR A 39 -14.05 3.46 7.28
N LEU A 40 -14.25 2.98 6.06
CA LEU A 40 -13.42 1.90 5.53
C LEU A 40 -12.01 2.43 5.31
N PHE A 41 -11.01 1.75 5.89
CA PHE A 41 -9.60 2.09 5.68
C PHE A 41 -8.94 1.04 4.79
N ILE A 42 -8.36 1.50 3.71
CA ILE A 42 -7.65 0.66 2.73
C ILE A 42 -6.19 1.05 2.73
N ILE A 43 -5.31 0.06 2.82
CA ILE A 43 -3.85 0.23 2.77
C ILE A 43 -3.33 -0.52 1.56
N THR A 44 -2.60 0.17 0.71
CA THR A 44 -1.95 -0.40 -0.47
C THR A 44 -0.71 0.41 -0.84
N ALA A 45 -0.01 -0.01 -1.88
CA ALA A 45 1.11 0.71 -2.46
C ALA A 45 0.99 0.71 -4.00
N ASP A 46 1.65 1.64 -4.65
CA ASP A 46 1.70 1.77 -6.11
C ASP A 46 2.78 0.91 -6.75
N HIS A 47 3.85 0.59 -6.02
CA HIS A 47 4.95 -0.28 -6.44
C HIS A 47 5.77 -0.77 -5.25
N GLY A 48 6.64 -1.76 -5.47
CA GLY A 48 7.62 -2.19 -4.50
C GLY A 48 8.89 -1.34 -4.53
N ASN A 49 9.58 -1.24 -3.41
CA ASN A 49 10.87 -0.57 -3.25
C ASN A 49 11.55 -1.03 -1.96
N ALA A 50 11.08 -0.52 -0.81
CA ALA A 50 11.73 -0.71 0.49
C ALA A 50 11.75 -2.17 0.99
N GLU A 51 10.92 -3.04 0.45
CA GLU A 51 10.88 -4.46 0.82
C GLU A 51 12.09 -5.24 0.29
N GLU A 52 12.81 -4.68 -0.68
CA GLU A 52 14.00 -5.30 -1.27
C GLU A 52 15.14 -4.27 -1.33
N MET A 53 15.93 -4.22 -0.27
CA MET A 53 17.05 -3.30 -0.11
C MET A 53 18.39 -3.88 -0.58
N ILE A 54 18.51 -5.20 -0.59
CA ILE A 54 19.71 -5.95 -0.98
C ILE A 54 19.26 -7.10 -1.88
N ASP A 55 19.89 -7.25 -3.05
CA ASP A 55 19.59 -8.32 -3.97
C ASP A 55 20.24 -9.66 -3.56
N GLU A 56 19.97 -10.72 -4.33
CA GLU A 56 20.52 -12.06 -4.08
C GLU A 56 22.06 -12.10 -4.15
N LYS A 57 22.67 -11.15 -4.84
CA LYS A 57 24.13 -11.02 -5.00
C LYS A 57 24.77 -10.18 -3.91
N GLY A 58 23.97 -9.62 -2.98
CA GLY A 58 24.44 -8.73 -1.92
C GLY A 58 24.62 -7.27 -2.35
N ASN A 59 24.12 -6.88 -3.53
CA ASN A 59 24.18 -5.51 -4.01
C ASN A 59 23.02 -4.69 -3.44
N VAL A 60 23.26 -3.41 -3.17
CA VAL A 60 22.23 -2.48 -2.74
C VAL A 60 21.22 -2.21 -3.86
N VAL A 61 19.95 -2.32 -3.56
CA VAL A 61 18.83 -2.02 -4.47
C VAL A 61 18.32 -0.61 -4.18
N THR A 62 18.33 0.24 -5.21
CA THR A 62 17.88 1.64 -5.12
C THR A 62 16.72 1.96 -6.06
N SER A 63 16.21 0.97 -6.78
CA SER A 63 15.13 1.09 -7.77
C SER A 63 13.83 0.49 -7.26
N HIS A 64 12.73 0.80 -7.95
CA HIS A 64 11.46 0.11 -7.74
C HIS A 64 11.58 -1.38 -8.07
N THR A 65 10.79 -2.20 -7.40
CA THR A 65 10.70 -3.63 -7.67
C THR A 65 9.37 -3.96 -8.35
N THR A 66 9.30 -5.15 -8.94
CA THR A 66 8.06 -5.70 -9.51
C THR A 66 7.34 -6.64 -8.54
N ASN A 67 7.74 -6.65 -7.29
CA ASN A 67 7.10 -7.45 -6.23
C ASN A 67 5.64 -7.04 -6.04
N LEU A 68 4.82 -7.99 -5.63
CA LEU A 68 3.43 -7.71 -5.29
C LEU A 68 3.34 -6.76 -4.10
N VAL A 69 2.42 -5.80 -4.20
CA VAL A 69 2.15 -4.86 -3.12
C VAL A 69 0.98 -5.34 -2.27
N PRO A 70 0.89 -4.92 -0.99
CA PRO A 70 -0.22 -5.30 -0.14
C PRO A 70 -1.53 -4.63 -0.59
N PHE A 71 -2.64 -5.31 -0.35
CA PHE A 71 -3.98 -4.73 -0.39
C PHE A 71 -4.74 -5.19 0.86
N ILE A 72 -4.94 -4.27 1.78
CA ILE A 72 -5.51 -4.55 3.10
C ILE A 72 -6.74 -3.68 3.29
N VAL A 73 -7.86 -4.29 3.68
CA VAL A 73 -9.08 -3.60 4.06
C VAL A 73 -9.41 -3.88 5.52
N THR A 74 -9.96 -2.91 6.22
CA THR A 74 -10.26 -3.03 7.65
C THR A 74 -11.59 -3.72 7.96
N ASP A 75 -12.46 -3.89 6.97
CA ASP A 75 -13.69 -4.67 7.12
C ASP A 75 -13.44 -6.12 6.68
N LYS A 76 -13.42 -7.03 7.65
CA LYS A 76 -13.19 -8.46 7.44
C LYS A 76 -14.31 -9.17 6.68
N ASN A 77 -15.49 -8.57 6.57
CA ASN A 77 -16.64 -9.14 5.86
C ASN A 77 -16.62 -8.85 4.36
N LEU A 78 -15.72 -7.97 3.89
CA LEU A 78 -15.60 -7.68 2.48
C LEU A 78 -14.80 -8.76 1.75
N ASN A 79 -15.33 -9.20 0.61
CA ASN A 79 -14.61 -10.08 -0.31
C ASN A 79 -13.69 -9.23 -1.19
N ILE A 80 -12.38 -9.52 -1.15
CA ILE A 80 -11.34 -8.85 -1.94
C ILE A 80 -10.71 -9.76 -2.99
N ASP A 81 -11.28 -10.93 -3.25
CA ASP A 81 -10.73 -11.92 -4.20
C ASP A 81 -10.63 -11.39 -5.63
N ASN A 82 -11.42 -10.39 -5.97
CA ASN A 82 -11.43 -9.76 -7.29
C ASN A 82 -10.40 -8.63 -7.44
N VAL A 83 -9.65 -8.30 -6.39
CA VAL A 83 -8.62 -7.26 -6.43
C VAL A 83 -7.27 -7.94 -6.61
N ASN A 84 -6.80 -8.03 -7.87
CA ASN A 84 -5.59 -8.75 -8.24
C ASN A 84 -4.49 -7.84 -8.81
N LYS A 85 -4.83 -6.61 -9.15
CA LYS A 85 -3.92 -5.60 -9.72
C LYS A 85 -4.37 -4.20 -9.31
N LEU A 86 -3.50 -3.21 -9.47
CA LEU A 86 -3.76 -1.83 -9.05
C LEU A 86 -5.01 -1.23 -9.71
N SER A 87 -5.28 -1.56 -10.97
CA SER A 87 -6.47 -1.06 -11.67
C SER A 87 -7.81 -1.62 -11.14
N ASP A 88 -7.78 -2.63 -10.28
CA ASP A 88 -9.00 -3.19 -9.68
C ASP A 88 -9.42 -2.42 -8.42
N ILE A 89 -8.56 -1.56 -7.89
CA ILE A 89 -8.81 -0.84 -6.63
C ILE A 89 -9.94 0.18 -6.78
N ALA A 90 -9.90 1.01 -7.82
CA ALA A 90 -10.94 2.01 -8.05
C ALA A 90 -12.32 1.37 -8.29
N PRO A 91 -12.47 0.34 -9.14
CA PRO A 91 -13.72 -0.42 -9.23
C PRO A 91 -14.20 -0.99 -7.89
N PHE A 92 -13.30 -1.54 -7.09
CA PHE A 92 -13.63 -2.04 -5.75
C PHE A 92 -14.24 -0.94 -4.86
N VAL A 93 -13.61 0.25 -4.82
CA VAL A 93 -14.10 1.39 -4.04
C VAL A 93 -15.46 1.86 -4.52
N LEU A 94 -15.65 1.99 -5.83
CA LEU A 94 -16.94 2.42 -6.41
C LEU A 94 -18.06 1.42 -6.09
N ASN A 95 -17.77 0.13 -6.20
CA ASN A 95 -18.74 -0.91 -5.82
C ASN A 95 -19.09 -0.87 -4.33
N TYR A 96 -18.09 -0.66 -3.47
CA TYR A 96 -18.32 -0.51 -2.03
C TYR A 96 -19.24 0.68 -1.73
N MET A 97 -19.09 1.77 -2.47
CA MET A 97 -19.90 2.98 -2.34
C MET A 97 -21.27 2.88 -3.03
N ASN A 98 -21.59 1.76 -3.67
CA ASN A 98 -22.78 1.56 -4.50
C ASN A 98 -22.88 2.57 -5.66
N LEU A 99 -21.75 2.92 -6.26
CA LEU A 99 -21.67 3.79 -7.42
C LEU A 99 -21.52 2.95 -8.69
N ASN A 100 -22.04 3.49 -9.81
CA ASN A 100 -21.90 2.83 -11.11
C ASN A 100 -20.45 2.87 -11.59
N LEU A 101 -20.00 1.76 -12.17
CA LEU A 101 -18.70 1.71 -12.84
C LEU A 101 -18.79 2.38 -14.20
N PRO A 102 -17.87 3.30 -14.53
CA PRO A 102 -17.68 3.77 -15.90
C PRO A 102 -17.32 2.61 -16.84
N ASP A 103 -17.63 2.72 -18.12
CA ASP A 103 -17.37 1.65 -19.09
C ASP A 103 -15.87 1.32 -19.20
N GLU A 104 -15.01 2.31 -19.02
CA GLU A 104 -13.56 2.18 -19.04
C GLU A 104 -13.01 1.33 -17.87
N MET A 105 -13.80 1.12 -16.81
CA MET A 105 -13.41 0.35 -15.62
C MET A 105 -14.05 -1.03 -15.55
N LYS A 106 -14.84 -1.38 -16.56
CA LYS A 106 -15.53 -2.69 -16.62
C LYS A 106 -14.65 -3.79 -17.22
#